data_4e9cfa2a02bc513176679e9c276e0448
#
_entry.id   4e9cfa2a02bc513176679e9c276e0448
#
_cell.length_a   1.000
_cell.length_b   1.000
_cell.length_c   1.000
_cell.angle_alpha   90.00
_cell.angle_beta   90.00
_cell.angle_gamma   90.00
#
_symmetry.space_group_name_H-M   'P 1'
#
loop_
_entity.id
_entity.type
_entity.pdbx_description
1 polymer ?
#
loop_
_entity_poly.entity_id
_entity_poly.type
_entity_poly.pdbx_seq_one_letter_code
_entity_poly.pdbx_strand_id
1 'polypeptide(L)'
;MKDDYIPDDGSITMFSTEWCGYCKRLKKMLDHEGIGYTEIDIERTPGTAELVEQLNGGNQTVPTVLFPDGSAATNPSLGDVKTRLSA
;
A
#
# COMPACT_ATOMS: atom_id res chain seq x y z
N MET A 1 -10.69 7.77 -8.32
CA MET A 1 -10.39 6.44 -7.80
C MET A 1 -9.35 6.46 -6.70
N LYS A 2 -8.19 7.03 -6.94
CA LYS A 2 -7.14 7.11 -5.90
C LYS A 2 -7.66 7.77 -4.62
N ASP A 3 -8.43 8.84 -4.76
CA ASP A 3 -8.93 9.61 -3.61
C ASP A 3 -9.78 8.77 -2.66
N ASP A 4 -10.42 7.71 -3.16
CA ASP A 4 -11.25 6.83 -2.34
C ASP A 4 -10.41 6.00 -1.37
N TYR A 5 -9.10 5.90 -1.61
CA TYR A 5 -8.19 5.04 -0.85
C TYR A 5 -7.11 5.80 -0.11
N ILE A 6 -7.13 7.13 -0.15
CA ILE A 6 -6.15 7.94 0.60
C ILE A 6 -6.34 7.64 2.10
N PRO A 7 -5.28 7.20 2.79
CA PRO A 7 -5.39 6.84 4.21
C PRO A 7 -5.36 8.08 5.11
N ASP A 8 -5.72 7.88 6.37
CA ASP A 8 -5.56 8.90 7.40
C ASP A 8 -4.09 9.16 7.68
N ASP A 9 -3.78 10.33 8.24
CA ASP A 9 -2.41 10.68 8.63
C ASP A 9 -1.84 9.62 9.57
N GLY A 10 -0.60 9.24 9.34
CA GLY A 10 0.10 8.25 10.13
C GLY A 10 -0.21 6.79 9.75
N SER A 11 -1.07 6.58 8.76
CA SER A 11 -1.41 5.24 8.27
C SER A 11 -1.17 5.13 6.77
N ILE A 12 -1.32 3.92 6.24
CA ILE A 12 -1.15 3.66 4.80
C ILE A 12 -2.30 2.80 4.28
N THR A 13 -2.48 2.82 2.97
CA THR A 13 -3.31 1.84 2.27
C THR A 13 -2.38 0.90 1.52
N MET A 14 -2.52 -0.39 1.73
CA MET A 14 -1.69 -1.40 1.07
C MET A 14 -2.52 -2.21 0.10
N PHE A 15 -2.17 -2.13 -1.17
CA PHE A 15 -2.77 -2.97 -2.20
C PHE A 15 -2.01 -4.27 -2.28
N SER A 16 -2.72 -5.39 -2.19
CA SER A 16 -2.13 -6.71 -2.03
C SER A 16 -2.88 -7.79 -2.79
N THR A 17 -2.35 -9.01 -2.73
CA THR A 17 -3.04 -10.23 -3.16
C THR A 17 -2.84 -11.29 -2.09
N GLU A 18 -3.70 -12.32 -2.07
CA GLU A 18 -3.60 -13.38 -1.06
C GLU A 18 -2.30 -14.19 -1.16
N TRP A 19 -1.78 -14.32 -2.37
CA TRP A 19 -0.58 -15.13 -2.63
C TRP A 19 0.73 -14.35 -2.47
N CYS A 20 0.68 -13.07 -2.13
CA CYS A 20 1.85 -12.20 -2.10
C CYS A 20 2.64 -12.35 -0.81
N GLY A 21 3.81 -13.00 -0.88
CA GLY A 21 4.69 -13.16 0.27
C GLY A 21 5.26 -11.85 0.79
N TYR A 22 5.61 -10.93 -0.10
CA TYR A 22 6.12 -9.61 0.28
C TYR A 22 5.05 -8.80 1.01
N CYS A 23 3.78 -8.92 0.61
CA CYS A 23 2.68 -8.26 1.28
C CYS A 23 2.52 -8.78 2.71
N LYS A 24 2.57 -10.09 2.88
CA LYS A 24 2.47 -10.72 4.21
C LYS A 24 3.61 -10.29 5.12
N ARG A 25 4.82 -10.22 4.57
CA ARG A 25 6.00 -9.80 5.33
C ARG A 25 5.86 -8.34 5.77
N LEU A 26 5.45 -7.47 4.86
CA LEU A 26 5.26 -6.05 5.18
C LEU A 26 4.21 -5.87 6.26
N LYS A 27 3.08 -6.60 6.19
CA LYS A 27 2.04 -6.53 7.21
C LYS A 27 2.57 -6.88 8.60
N LYS A 28 3.37 -7.94 8.70
CA LYS A 28 3.97 -8.33 9.98
C LYS A 28 4.85 -7.23 10.55
N MET A 29 5.64 -6.59 9.69
CA MET A 29 6.51 -5.50 10.12
C MET A 29 5.71 -4.27 10.56
N LEU A 30 4.64 -3.94 9.83
CA LEU A 30 3.76 -2.83 10.19
C LEU A 30 3.07 -3.08 11.53
N ASP A 31 2.59 -4.31 11.73
CA ASP A 31 1.95 -4.70 13.00
C ASP A 31 2.92 -4.57 14.16
N HIS A 32 4.16 -5.00 13.97
CA HIS A 32 5.20 -4.92 15.00
C HIS A 32 5.52 -3.47 15.37
N GLU A 33 5.51 -2.58 14.40
CA GLU A 33 5.82 -1.16 14.60
C GLU A 33 4.60 -0.34 15.02
N GLY A 34 3.43 -0.95 15.08
CA GLY A 34 2.21 -0.24 15.44
C GLY A 34 1.72 0.75 14.39
N ILE A 35 2.10 0.55 13.13
CA ILE A 35 1.65 1.40 12.02
C ILE A 35 0.32 0.88 11.48
N GLY A 36 -0.71 1.73 11.50
CA GLY A 36 -2.03 1.39 10.98
C GLY A 36 -2.03 1.28 9.46
N TYR A 37 -2.80 0.34 8.93
CA TYR A 37 -2.96 0.20 7.49
C TYR A 37 -4.33 -0.36 7.15
N THR A 38 -4.80 -0.02 5.94
CA THR A 38 -5.97 -0.66 5.33
C THR A 38 -5.45 -1.53 4.19
N GLU A 39 -5.81 -2.79 4.19
CA GLU A 39 -5.40 -3.72 3.14
C GLU A 39 -6.52 -3.87 2.11
N ILE A 40 -6.17 -3.70 0.83
CA ILE A 40 -7.09 -3.85 -0.30
C ILE A 40 -6.59 -4.98 -1.17
N ASP A 41 -7.38 -6.05 -1.31
CA ASP A 41 -7.07 -7.16 -2.22
C ASP A 41 -7.50 -6.75 -3.62
N ILE A 42 -6.53 -6.55 -4.51
CA ILE A 42 -6.81 -6.04 -5.85
C ILE A 42 -7.51 -7.06 -6.74
N GLU A 43 -7.49 -8.33 -6.36
CA GLU A 43 -8.18 -9.38 -7.12
C GLU A 43 -9.66 -9.49 -6.72
N ARG A 44 -10.01 -8.97 -5.55
CA ARG A 44 -11.39 -9.03 -5.03
C ARG A 44 -12.13 -7.71 -5.06
N THR A 45 -11.41 -6.61 -5.18
CA THR A 45 -12.01 -5.26 -5.16
C THR A 45 -11.98 -4.69 -6.57
N PRO A 46 -13.13 -4.59 -7.27
CA PRO A 46 -13.17 -4.13 -8.65
C PRO A 46 -12.51 -2.76 -8.84
N GLY A 47 -11.75 -2.63 -9.93
CA GLY A 47 -11.10 -1.38 -10.31
C GLY A 47 -9.77 -1.10 -9.64
N THR A 48 -9.39 -1.87 -8.60
CA THR A 48 -8.17 -1.58 -7.85
C THR A 48 -6.91 -2.10 -8.53
N ALA A 49 -6.99 -3.17 -9.32
CA ALA A 49 -5.85 -3.62 -10.11
C ALA A 49 -5.44 -2.53 -11.13
N GLU A 50 -6.40 -1.90 -11.76
CA GLU A 50 -6.18 -0.81 -12.70
C GLU A 50 -5.64 0.43 -11.98
N LEU A 51 -6.11 0.68 -10.77
CA LEU A 51 -5.58 1.77 -9.96
C LEU A 51 -4.10 1.55 -9.64
N VAL A 52 -3.72 0.33 -9.26
CA VAL A 52 -2.31 -0.02 -9.00
C VAL A 52 -1.47 0.19 -10.25
N GLU A 53 -1.96 -0.16 -11.43
CA GLU A 53 -1.28 0.12 -12.69
C GLU A 53 -1.01 1.61 -12.86
N GLN A 54 -2.00 2.45 -12.57
CA GLN A 54 -1.85 3.91 -12.66
C GLN A 54 -0.79 4.42 -11.69
N LEU A 55 -0.81 3.91 -10.46
CA LEU A 55 0.13 4.32 -9.43
C LEU A 55 1.57 3.91 -9.73
N ASN A 56 1.74 2.76 -10.40
CA ASN A 56 3.05 2.17 -10.68
C ASN A 56 3.58 2.45 -12.09
N GLY A 57 2.87 3.25 -12.87
CA GLY A 57 3.31 3.55 -14.22
C GLY A 57 3.10 2.42 -15.22
N GLY A 58 2.14 1.52 -14.98
CA GLY A 58 1.71 0.54 -15.96
C GLY A 58 1.76 -0.91 -15.54
N ASN A 59 2.04 -1.22 -14.26
CA ASN A 59 2.07 -2.61 -13.79
C ASN A 59 1.22 -2.80 -12.54
N GLN A 60 0.91 -4.07 -12.22
CA GLN A 60 0.08 -4.45 -11.07
C GLN A 60 0.91 -5.03 -9.93
N THR A 61 2.16 -4.60 -9.77
CA THR A 61 3.05 -5.10 -8.73
C THR A 61 2.47 -4.85 -7.34
N VAL A 62 2.48 -5.87 -6.49
CA VAL A 62 2.08 -5.77 -5.09
C VAL A 62 3.24 -6.19 -4.19
N PRO A 63 3.37 -5.64 -2.97
CA PRO A 63 2.52 -4.61 -2.41
C PRO A 63 2.77 -3.24 -3.05
N THR A 64 1.71 -2.49 -3.27
CA THR A 64 1.80 -1.06 -3.60
C THR A 64 1.17 -0.32 -2.43
N VAL A 65 1.86 0.70 -1.94
CA VAL A 65 1.46 1.45 -0.75
C VAL A 65 1.10 2.86 -1.14
N LEU A 66 -0.06 3.32 -0.67
CA LEU A 66 -0.55 4.68 -0.87
C LEU A 66 -0.43 5.44 0.45
N PHE A 67 0.16 6.63 0.39
CA PHE A 67 0.43 7.47 1.57
C PHE A 67 -0.61 8.58 1.71
N PRO A 68 -0.70 9.21 2.90
CA PRO A 68 -1.68 10.27 3.15
C PRO A 68 -1.59 11.46 2.20
N ASP A 69 -0.40 11.76 1.67
CA ASP A 69 -0.19 12.86 0.73
C ASP A 69 -0.60 12.51 -0.71
N GLY A 70 -1.11 11.29 -0.93
CA GLY A 70 -1.50 10.83 -2.25
C GLY A 70 -0.37 10.21 -3.08
N SER A 71 0.85 10.18 -2.55
CA SER A 71 1.97 9.52 -3.23
C SER A 71 1.92 8.02 -3.00
N ALA A 72 2.60 7.26 -3.86
CA ALA A 72 2.63 5.80 -3.77
C ALA A 72 4.05 5.27 -3.89
N ALA A 73 4.26 4.04 -3.41
CA ALA A 73 5.53 3.34 -3.55
C ALA A 73 5.25 1.87 -3.85
N THR A 74 6.09 1.28 -4.71
CA THR A 74 6.01 -0.12 -5.09
C THR A 74 6.96 -0.93 -4.21
N ASN A 75 6.41 -1.90 -3.50
CA ASN A 75 7.18 -2.79 -2.61
C ASN A 75 8.18 -2.03 -1.73
N PRO A 76 7.72 -1.02 -0.96
CA PRO A 76 8.62 -0.25 -0.12
C PRO A 76 9.13 -1.08 1.05
N SER A 77 10.31 -0.72 1.56
CA SER A 77 10.82 -1.28 2.81
C SER A 77 10.06 -0.65 3.99
N LEU A 78 10.15 -1.28 5.17
CA LEU A 78 9.60 -0.68 6.39
C LEU A 78 10.24 0.68 6.65
N GLY A 79 11.55 0.80 6.44
CA GLY A 79 12.26 2.08 6.60
C GLY A 79 11.72 3.16 5.69
N ASP A 80 11.43 2.82 4.43
CA ASP A 80 10.84 3.77 3.49
C ASP A 80 9.47 4.24 3.95
N VAL A 81 8.63 3.32 4.43
CA VAL A 81 7.30 3.65 4.94
C VAL A 81 7.42 4.61 6.13
N LYS A 82 8.27 4.29 7.09
CA LYS A 82 8.46 5.11 8.29
C LYS A 82 8.96 6.51 7.93
N THR A 83 9.93 6.61 7.04
CA THR A 83 10.49 7.90 6.60
C THR A 83 9.42 8.75 5.95
N ARG A 84 8.60 8.17 5.08
CA ARG A 84 7.56 8.92 4.37
C ARG A 84 6.42 9.34 5.28
N LEU A 85 6.08 8.54 6.29
CA LEU A 85 5.05 8.90 7.26
C LEU A 85 5.52 9.98 8.22
N SER A 86 6.83 10.13 8.42
CA SER A 86 7.41 11.13 9.31
C SER A 86 7.63 12.48 8.63
N ALA A 87 7.50 12.52 7.31
CA ALA A 87 7.76 13.73 6.54
C ALA A 87 6.63 14.76 6.64
#